data_7a5553564bacfebd938c5e51c1935dbc
#
_entry.id   7a5553564bacfebd938c5e51c1935dbc
#
_cell.length_a   1.000
_cell.length_b   1.000
_cell.length_c   1.000
_cell.angle_alpha   90.00
_cell.angle_beta   90.00
_cell.angle_gamma   90.00
#
_symmetry.space_group_name_H-M   'P 1'
#
loop_
_entity.id
_entity.type
_entity.pdbx_description
1 polymer ?
#
loop_
_entity_poly.entity_id
_entity_poly.type
_entity_poly.pdbx_seq_one_letter_code
_entity_poly.pdbx_strand_id
1 'polypeptide(L)'
;MKPAPTIWLLSAYRSQSHAAWADWLTSTFSEIDWHKLELPGRHFRWRIRGNPLSWLHCLPEQTPDLILATSMVDLATLKGLHPRLANVPCIYYFHENQFAYPTSQQQHHSVDPQMVQLYGALAADQLLFNSIYNRDSFLEGVDSLLKKLPDEVPDNITEALKHKTGVLPVAINPIKNSATKNTELILWNHRWEYDKAPQVFADALNLLDKSHSDFQLALLGERSQKKPDALMQIEQQHSKRIIVNQRVSKNKYREYLAQAGIAVSTAIHEFQGLSVLEAVSAGAMPVVPDDLCYQEQYAESYRYSPGNSEALARKLSGALKSPVPPPDVSCWYEENLEVRWAEVLKMPVKNST
;
A
#
# COMPACT_ATOMS: atom_id res chain seq x y z
N MET A 1 -23.32 -31.65 -0.23
CA MET A 1 -22.34 -30.60 0.02
C MET A 1 -23.00 -29.29 -0.37
N LYS A 2 -22.89 -28.22 0.41
CA LYS A 2 -23.31 -26.89 -0.06
C LYS A 2 -22.41 -26.50 -1.25
N PRO A 3 -22.95 -25.87 -2.31
CA PRO A 3 -22.12 -25.38 -3.39
C PRO A 3 -21.09 -24.39 -2.85
N ALA A 4 -19.94 -24.33 -3.51
CA ALA A 4 -18.91 -23.34 -3.18
C ALA A 4 -19.48 -21.92 -3.33
N PRO A 5 -19.20 -20.98 -2.42
CA PRO A 5 -19.65 -19.61 -2.57
C PRO A 5 -18.97 -18.97 -3.78
N THR A 6 -19.73 -18.22 -4.57
CA THR A 6 -19.22 -17.48 -5.73
C THR A 6 -18.89 -16.06 -5.30
N ILE A 7 -17.61 -15.66 -5.44
CA ILE A 7 -17.15 -14.30 -5.09
C ILE A 7 -16.58 -13.60 -6.34
N TRP A 8 -17.08 -12.40 -6.60
CA TRP A 8 -16.46 -11.54 -7.60
C TRP A 8 -15.40 -10.66 -6.96
N LEU A 9 -14.16 -10.79 -7.41
CA LEU A 9 -13.07 -9.90 -7.06
C LEU A 9 -12.92 -8.84 -8.16
N LEU A 10 -13.27 -7.58 -7.83
CA LEU A 10 -13.22 -6.46 -8.76
C LEU A 10 -12.00 -5.58 -8.47
N SER A 11 -11.09 -5.46 -9.43
CA SER A 11 -9.90 -4.60 -9.35
C SER A 11 -9.82 -3.70 -10.57
N ALA A 12 -10.20 -2.44 -10.41
CA ALA A 12 -10.20 -1.47 -11.51
C ALA A 12 -8.78 -0.98 -11.90
N TYR A 13 -7.78 -1.29 -11.09
CA TYR A 13 -6.39 -0.86 -11.32
C TYR A 13 -5.40 -1.91 -10.80
N ARG A 14 -5.05 -2.88 -11.65
CA ARG A 14 -4.13 -3.97 -11.30
C ARG A 14 -2.68 -3.47 -11.31
N SER A 15 -2.25 -2.79 -10.23
CA SER A 15 -0.84 -2.55 -9.94
C SER A 15 -0.17 -3.82 -9.41
N GLN A 16 1.16 -3.81 -9.27
CA GLN A 16 1.91 -4.99 -8.82
C GLN A 16 1.45 -5.50 -7.44
N SER A 17 1.24 -4.60 -6.47
CA SER A 17 0.77 -4.96 -5.12
C SER A 17 -0.67 -5.45 -5.10
N HIS A 18 -1.57 -4.80 -5.87
CA HIS A 18 -2.97 -5.25 -6.01
C HIS A 18 -3.05 -6.63 -6.65
N ALA A 19 -2.21 -6.86 -7.68
CA ALA A 19 -2.11 -8.15 -8.35
C ALA A 19 -1.65 -9.26 -7.38
N ALA A 20 -0.58 -9.01 -6.63
CA ALA A 20 -0.04 -9.98 -5.68
C ALA A 20 -1.08 -10.34 -4.59
N TRP A 21 -1.79 -9.34 -4.07
CA TRP A 21 -2.87 -9.56 -3.10
C TRP A 21 -4.03 -10.37 -3.68
N ALA A 22 -4.52 -10.03 -4.88
CA ALA A 22 -5.61 -10.75 -5.53
C ALA A 22 -5.23 -12.21 -5.85
N ASP A 23 -4.00 -12.43 -6.34
CA ASP A 23 -3.49 -13.75 -6.66
C ASP A 23 -3.28 -14.58 -5.38
N TRP A 24 -2.78 -13.99 -4.29
CA TRP A 24 -2.67 -14.63 -2.99
C TRP A 24 -4.04 -15.05 -2.46
N LEU A 25 -5.03 -14.17 -2.41
CA LEU A 25 -6.37 -14.49 -1.94
C LEU A 25 -6.99 -15.65 -2.72
N THR A 26 -6.96 -15.57 -4.06
CA THR A 26 -7.60 -16.58 -4.89
C THR A 26 -6.88 -17.93 -4.88
N SER A 27 -5.58 -17.96 -4.60
CA SER A 27 -4.82 -19.21 -4.43
C SER A 27 -4.97 -19.81 -3.04
N THR A 28 -5.04 -18.98 -2.00
CA THR A 28 -5.19 -19.42 -0.61
C THR A 28 -6.59 -19.98 -0.35
N PHE A 29 -7.63 -19.32 -0.85
CA PHE A 29 -9.03 -19.74 -0.68
C PHE A 29 -9.56 -20.39 -1.95
N SER A 30 -8.91 -21.47 -2.38
CA SER A 30 -9.23 -22.19 -3.62
C SER A 30 -10.57 -22.94 -3.59
N GLU A 31 -11.19 -23.07 -2.42
CA GLU A 31 -12.55 -23.62 -2.24
C GLU A 31 -13.66 -22.65 -2.65
N ILE A 32 -13.34 -21.37 -2.89
CA ILE A 32 -14.25 -20.34 -3.36
C ILE A 32 -14.25 -20.32 -4.89
N ASP A 33 -15.43 -20.21 -5.49
CA ASP A 33 -15.57 -19.97 -6.94
C ASP A 33 -15.29 -18.49 -7.26
N TRP A 34 -14.05 -18.20 -7.60
CA TRP A 34 -13.57 -16.84 -7.84
C TRP A 34 -13.78 -16.38 -9.27
N HIS A 35 -14.46 -15.26 -9.44
CA HIS A 35 -14.49 -14.52 -10.70
C HIS A 35 -13.65 -13.24 -10.58
N LYS A 36 -12.41 -13.26 -11.07
CA LYS A 36 -11.53 -12.08 -11.08
C LYS A 36 -11.84 -11.18 -12.28
N LEU A 37 -12.31 -9.97 -12.00
CA LEU A 37 -12.60 -8.91 -12.96
C LEU A 37 -11.59 -7.78 -12.76
N GLU A 38 -10.49 -7.81 -13.51
CA GLU A 38 -9.35 -6.94 -13.32
C GLU A 38 -9.08 -6.11 -14.56
N LEU A 39 -8.77 -4.83 -14.36
CA LEU A 39 -8.37 -3.92 -15.42
C LEU A 39 -6.89 -3.53 -15.28
N PRO A 40 -6.13 -3.37 -16.38
CA PRO A 40 -4.72 -3.01 -16.32
C PRO A 40 -4.44 -1.75 -15.52
N GLY A 41 -3.36 -1.74 -14.73
CA GLY A 41 -2.88 -0.62 -13.91
C GLY A 41 -2.25 0.51 -14.73
N ARG A 42 -3.06 1.16 -15.56
CA ARG A 42 -2.66 2.29 -16.43
C ARG A 42 -3.83 3.24 -16.65
N HIS A 43 -3.55 4.49 -17.05
CA HIS A 43 -4.57 5.51 -17.32
C HIS A 43 -5.49 5.75 -16.10
N PHE A 44 -4.89 6.04 -14.93
CA PHE A 44 -5.57 6.20 -13.65
C PHE A 44 -6.88 7.02 -13.75
N ARG A 45 -6.83 8.23 -14.34
CA ARG A 45 -8.00 9.11 -14.46
C ARG A 45 -9.17 8.49 -15.22
N TRP A 46 -8.86 7.68 -16.23
CA TRP A 46 -9.88 6.91 -16.95
C TRP A 46 -10.37 5.74 -16.09
N ARG A 47 -9.44 5.00 -15.49
CA ARG A 47 -9.79 3.78 -14.75
C ARG A 47 -10.71 4.04 -13.58
N ILE A 48 -10.50 5.11 -12.82
CA ILE A 48 -11.31 5.39 -11.63
C ILE A 48 -12.78 5.71 -11.93
N ARG A 49 -13.08 6.28 -13.09
CA ARG A 49 -14.46 6.61 -13.51
C ARG A 49 -14.99 5.71 -14.61
N GLY A 50 -14.13 5.18 -15.47
CA GLY A 50 -14.52 4.42 -16.65
C GLY A 50 -14.66 2.91 -16.42
N ASN A 51 -14.35 2.41 -15.22
CA ASN A 51 -14.41 0.97 -14.98
C ASN A 51 -15.82 0.37 -15.09
N PRO A 52 -16.94 1.02 -14.67
CA PRO A 52 -18.26 0.47 -14.89
C PRO A 52 -18.59 0.33 -16.38
N LEU A 53 -18.16 1.31 -17.19
CA LEU A 53 -18.34 1.22 -18.63
C LEU A 53 -17.49 0.09 -19.25
N SER A 54 -16.25 -0.09 -18.77
CA SER A 54 -15.39 -1.19 -19.23
C SER A 54 -15.99 -2.57 -18.93
N TRP A 55 -16.78 -2.70 -17.87
CA TRP A 55 -17.44 -3.95 -17.47
C TRP A 55 -18.91 -4.07 -17.89
N LEU A 56 -19.47 -3.09 -18.60
CA LEU A 56 -20.90 -3.01 -18.89
C LEU A 56 -21.49 -4.29 -19.49
N HIS A 57 -20.73 -4.99 -20.35
CA HIS A 57 -21.15 -6.22 -21.02
C HIS A 57 -20.25 -7.42 -20.71
N CYS A 58 -19.36 -7.30 -19.70
CA CYS A 58 -18.36 -8.34 -19.40
C CYS A 58 -18.58 -9.00 -18.05
N LEU A 59 -19.62 -8.60 -17.28
CA LEU A 59 -19.92 -9.25 -16.01
C LEU A 59 -20.52 -10.63 -16.23
N PRO A 60 -20.17 -11.65 -15.43
CA PRO A 60 -20.79 -12.96 -15.47
C PRO A 60 -22.33 -12.86 -15.33
N GLU A 61 -23.07 -13.76 -15.95
CA GLU A 61 -24.54 -13.79 -15.87
C GLU A 61 -25.03 -14.14 -14.46
N GLN A 62 -24.35 -15.08 -13.81
CA GLN A 62 -24.68 -15.51 -12.46
C GLN A 62 -24.32 -14.41 -11.45
N THR A 63 -25.27 -14.05 -10.60
CA THR A 63 -25.05 -13.12 -9.49
C THR A 63 -24.18 -13.76 -8.41
N PRO A 64 -23.13 -13.08 -7.90
CA PRO A 64 -22.27 -13.64 -6.86
C PRO A 64 -22.93 -13.60 -5.49
N ASP A 65 -22.43 -14.41 -4.55
CA ASP A 65 -22.81 -14.37 -3.13
C ASP A 65 -22.17 -13.16 -2.42
N LEU A 66 -21.02 -12.69 -2.92
CA LEU A 66 -20.26 -11.56 -2.37
C LEU A 66 -19.49 -10.83 -3.48
N ILE A 67 -19.43 -9.51 -3.39
CA ILE A 67 -18.51 -8.68 -4.15
C ILE A 67 -17.38 -8.22 -3.24
N LEU A 68 -16.14 -8.51 -3.61
CA LEU A 68 -14.92 -7.92 -3.03
C LEU A 68 -14.34 -6.93 -4.05
N ALA A 69 -14.57 -5.64 -3.83
CA ALA A 69 -14.14 -4.59 -4.75
C ALA A 69 -13.02 -3.75 -4.15
N THR A 70 -11.97 -3.45 -4.93
CA THR A 70 -10.95 -2.48 -4.51
C THR A 70 -11.47 -1.06 -4.58
N SER A 71 -10.90 -0.15 -3.79
CA SER A 71 -11.32 1.26 -3.67
C SER A 71 -11.20 2.09 -4.96
N MET A 72 -10.64 1.53 -6.02
CA MET A 72 -10.61 2.10 -7.36
C MET A 72 -11.86 1.78 -8.20
N VAL A 73 -12.72 0.88 -7.73
CA VAL A 73 -13.97 0.53 -8.42
C VAL A 73 -15.03 1.59 -8.14
N ASP A 74 -15.62 2.17 -9.17
CA ASP A 74 -16.81 3.03 -9.04
C ASP A 74 -18.03 2.13 -8.77
N LEU A 75 -18.09 1.64 -7.52
CA LEU A 75 -19.04 0.62 -7.08
C LEU A 75 -20.48 1.10 -7.16
N ALA A 76 -20.75 2.36 -6.79
CA ALA A 76 -22.09 2.93 -6.84
C ALA A 76 -22.63 2.98 -8.29
N THR A 77 -21.82 3.44 -9.23
CA THR A 77 -22.18 3.46 -10.65
C THR A 77 -22.35 2.03 -11.19
N LEU A 78 -21.46 1.10 -10.81
CA LEU A 78 -21.55 -0.29 -11.24
C LEU A 78 -22.85 -0.95 -10.77
N LYS A 79 -23.23 -0.80 -9.49
CA LYS A 79 -24.50 -1.30 -8.94
C LYS A 79 -25.71 -0.64 -9.61
N GLY A 80 -25.64 0.67 -9.91
CA GLY A 80 -26.67 1.42 -10.62
C GLY A 80 -26.92 0.94 -12.05
N LEU A 81 -25.85 0.60 -12.79
CA LEU A 81 -25.93 0.07 -14.16
C LEU A 81 -26.37 -1.41 -14.19
N HIS A 82 -26.20 -2.13 -13.09
CA HIS A 82 -26.56 -3.56 -12.96
C HIS A 82 -27.48 -3.79 -11.77
N PRO A 83 -28.82 -3.53 -11.89
CA PRO A 83 -29.77 -3.62 -10.77
C PRO A 83 -29.77 -4.98 -10.05
N ARG A 84 -29.39 -6.07 -10.72
CA ARG A 84 -29.23 -7.40 -10.12
C ARG A 84 -28.16 -7.45 -9.02
N LEU A 85 -27.23 -6.48 -8.98
CA LEU A 85 -26.17 -6.37 -7.99
C LEU A 85 -26.57 -5.50 -6.79
N ALA A 86 -27.71 -4.83 -6.81
CA ALA A 86 -28.11 -3.85 -5.81
C ALA A 86 -28.07 -4.42 -4.38
N ASN A 87 -28.57 -5.65 -4.18
CA ASN A 87 -28.65 -6.32 -2.89
C ASN A 87 -27.52 -7.34 -2.64
N VAL A 88 -26.53 -7.42 -3.53
CA VAL A 88 -25.38 -8.30 -3.30
C VAL A 88 -24.50 -7.70 -2.23
N PRO A 89 -24.16 -8.44 -1.16
CA PRO A 89 -23.23 -8.00 -0.13
C PRO A 89 -21.89 -7.58 -0.75
N CYS A 90 -21.32 -6.49 -0.26
CA CYS A 90 -20.10 -5.94 -0.84
C CYS A 90 -19.10 -5.50 0.23
N ILE A 91 -17.87 -5.99 0.10
CA ILE A 91 -16.69 -5.50 0.82
C ILE A 91 -15.93 -4.56 -0.12
N TYR A 92 -15.65 -3.35 0.37
CA TYR A 92 -14.86 -2.36 -0.35
C TYR A 92 -13.49 -2.24 0.30
N TYR A 93 -12.44 -2.71 -0.39
CA TYR A 93 -11.10 -2.86 0.14
C TYR A 93 -10.19 -1.71 -0.31
N PHE A 94 -9.62 -1.01 0.65
CA PHE A 94 -8.74 0.13 0.44
C PHE A 94 -7.28 -0.29 0.53
N HIS A 95 -6.63 -0.47 -0.61
CA HIS A 95 -5.17 -0.47 -0.71
C HIS A 95 -4.60 0.93 -0.53
N GLU A 96 -5.35 1.92 -0.99
CA GLU A 96 -5.03 3.35 -0.95
C GLU A 96 -6.33 4.17 -0.89
N ASN A 97 -6.25 5.41 -0.40
CA ASN A 97 -7.35 6.34 -0.49
C ASN A 97 -6.91 7.63 -1.21
N GLN A 98 -7.85 8.26 -1.91
CA GLN A 98 -7.59 9.44 -2.74
C GLN A 98 -7.68 10.76 -1.94
N PHE A 99 -8.01 10.69 -0.66
CA PHE A 99 -8.06 11.85 0.22
C PHE A 99 -6.69 12.22 0.79
N ALA A 100 -5.85 11.21 1.06
CA ALA A 100 -4.51 11.41 1.58
C ALA A 100 -3.43 11.45 0.47
N TYR A 101 -3.83 11.31 -0.81
CA TYR A 101 -2.86 11.32 -1.91
C TYR A 101 -2.26 12.71 -2.10
N PRO A 102 -0.92 12.86 -2.07
CA PRO A 102 -0.30 14.17 -2.23
C PRO A 102 -0.56 14.73 -3.64
N THR A 103 -1.00 15.99 -3.69
CA THR A 103 -1.22 16.68 -4.96
C THR A 103 0.12 17.14 -5.53
N SER A 104 0.49 16.67 -6.72
CA SER A 104 1.62 17.23 -7.46
C SER A 104 1.22 18.56 -8.10
N GLN A 105 2.17 19.50 -8.21
CA GLN A 105 1.94 20.81 -8.85
C GLN A 105 1.50 20.69 -10.33
N GLN A 106 1.65 19.52 -10.95
CA GLN A 106 1.30 19.25 -12.36
C GLN A 106 -0.05 18.54 -12.52
N GLN A 107 -0.74 18.19 -11.43
CA GLN A 107 -2.03 17.51 -11.50
C GLN A 107 -3.17 18.54 -11.49
N HIS A 108 -4.11 18.39 -12.43
CA HIS A 108 -5.38 19.11 -12.34
C HIS A 108 -6.14 18.61 -11.10
N HIS A 109 -6.50 19.54 -10.23
CA HIS A 109 -7.35 19.25 -9.08
C HIS A 109 -8.72 18.77 -9.56
N SER A 110 -9.06 17.54 -9.26
CA SER A 110 -10.40 16.98 -9.46
C SER A 110 -10.79 16.24 -8.18
N VAL A 111 -12.01 16.49 -7.75
CA VAL A 111 -12.63 15.75 -6.63
C VAL A 111 -13.22 14.40 -7.07
N ASP A 112 -13.24 14.10 -8.37
CA ASP A 112 -13.83 12.87 -8.90
C ASP A 112 -13.29 11.58 -8.24
N PRO A 113 -11.97 11.40 -8.05
CA PRO A 113 -11.47 10.20 -7.37
C PRO A 113 -11.97 10.07 -5.93
N GLN A 114 -12.07 11.18 -5.21
CA GLN A 114 -12.59 11.23 -3.84
C GLN A 114 -14.09 10.91 -3.82
N MET A 115 -14.87 11.47 -4.75
CA MET A 115 -16.31 11.20 -4.86
C MET A 115 -16.58 9.74 -5.24
N VAL A 116 -15.78 9.14 -6.12
CA VAL A 116 -15.89 7.70 -6.43
C VAL A 116 -15.70 6.85 -5.18
N GLN A 117 -14.68 7.14 -4.39
CA GLN A 117 -14.42 6.40 -3.15
C GLN A 117 -15.49 6.65 -2.08
N LEU A 118 -15.98 7.87 -1.94
CA LEU A 118 -17.08 8.20 -1.02
C LEU A 118 -18.36 7.45 -1.39
N TYR A 119 -18.79 7.54 -2.65
CA TYR A 119 -20.01 6.84 -3.10
C TYR A 119 -19.84 5.32 -3.10
N GLY A 120 -18.65 4.82 -3.46
CA GLY A 120 -18.31 3.40 -3.33
C GLY A 120 -18.40 2.92 -1.89
N ALA A 121 -17.85 3.72 -0.96
CA ALA A 121 -17.93 3.44 0.47
C ALA A 121 -19.37 3.46 0.99
N LEU A 122 -20.21 4.39 0.55
CA LEU A 122 -21.63 4.41 0.93
C LEU A 122 -22.40 3.19 0.40
N ALA A 123 -22.09 2.75 -0.83
CA ALA A 123 -22.76 1.64 -1.51
C ALA A 123 -22.29 0.24 -1.03
N ALA A 124 -21.20 0.16 -0.26
CA ALA A 124 -20.67 -1.08 0.30
C ALA A 124 -21.24 -1.37 1.69
N ASP A 125 -21.27 -2.65 2.07
CA ASP A 125 -21.73 -3.11 3.38
C ASP A 125 -20.60 -3.08 4.41
N GLN A 126 -19.36 -3.34 3.99
CA GLN A 126 -18.17 -3.30 4.83
C GLN A 126 -17.02 -2.59 4.12
N LEU A 127 -16.26 -1.80 4.88
CA LEU A 127 -15.05 -1.12 4.42
C LEU A 127 -13.84 -1.73 5.11
N LEU A 128 -12.87 -2.21 4.35
CA LEU A 128 -11.63 -2.74 4.89
C LEU A 128 -10.44 -1.93 4.38
N PHE A 129 -9.56 -1.60 5.30
CA PHE A 129 -8.36 -0.80 5.03
C PHE A 129 -7.11 -1.62 5.36
N ASN A 130 -6.05 -1.42 4.59
CA ASN A 130 -4.79 -2.13 4.83
C ASN A 130 -3.99 -1.62 6.05
N SER A 131 -4.36 -0.46 6.62
CA SER A 131 -3.74 0.11 7.81
C SER A 131 -4.71 1.01 8.58
N ILE A 132 -4.39 1.30 9.84
CA ILE A 132 -5.12 2.29 10.66
C ILE A 132 -4.97 3.67 10.02
N TYR A 133 -3.77 4.03 9.61
CA TYR A 133 -3.50 5.29 8.91
C TYR A 133 -4.37 5.48 7.66
N ASN A 134 -4.49 4.43 6.81
CA ASN A 134 -5.33 4.49 5.61
C ASN A 134 -6.80 4.74 5.96
N ARG A 135 -7.33 4.03 6.97
CA ARG A 135 -8.70 4.21 7.46
C ARG A 135 -8.93 5.63 7.99
N ASP A 136 -8.08 6.09 8.89
CA ASP A 136 -8.28 7.34 9.59
C ASP A 136 -8.11 8.53 8.65
N SER A 137 -7.10 8.51 7.79
CA SER A 137 -6.91 9.55 6.76
C SER A 137 -8.06 9.58 5.71
N PHE A 138 -8.69 8.43 5.41
CA PHE A 138 -9.90 8.39 4.60
C PHE A 138 -11.06 9.10 5.30
N LEU A 139 -11.35 8.75 6.55
CA LEU A 139 -12.45 9.33 7.31
C LEU A 139 -12.28 10.84 7.54
N GLU A 140 -11.07 11.28 7.90
CA GLU A 140 -10.72 12.70 8.03
C GLU A 140 -10.85 13.44 6.70
N GLY A 141 -10.43 12.81 5.61
CA GLY A 141 -10.54 13.37 4.27
C GLY A 141 -11.99 13.51 3.80
N VAL A 142 -12.84 12.51 4.10
CA VAL A 142 -14.30 12.58 3.85
C VAL A 142 -14.91 13.73 4.63
N ASP A 143 -14.66 13.83 5.93
CA ASP A 143 -15.18 14.92 6.78
C ASP A 143 -14.75 16.30 6.25
N SER A 144 -13.48 16.42 5.85
CA SER A 144 -12.92 17.63 5.28
C SER A 144 -13.54 18.01 3.92
N LEU A 145 -13.89 17.02 3.09
CA LEU A 145 -14.55 17.24 1.81
C LEU A 145 -16.00 17.70 2.03
N LEU A 146 -16.76 17.00 2.88
CA LEU A 146 -18.17 17.30 3.14
C LEU A 146 -18.35 18.73 3.68
N LYS A 147 -17.46 19.19 4.56
CA LYS A 147 -17.45 20.56 5.07
C LYS A 147 -17.22 21.65 4.00
N LYS A 148 -16.69 21.29 2.84
CA LYS A 148 -16.43 22.23 1.73
C LYS A 148 -17.55 22.26 0.70
N LEU A 149 -18.50 21.33 0.77
CA LEU A 149 -19.64 21.33 -0.13
C LEU A 149 -20.61 22.46 0.22
N PRO A 150 -21.28 23.07 -0.78
CA PRO A 150 -21.94 24.36 -0.60
C PRO A 150 -23.23 24.30 0.23
N ASP A 151 -24.01 23.22 0.11
CA ASP A 151 -25.31 23.06 0.76
C ASP A 151 -25.84 21.63 0.69
N GLU A 152 -26.94 21.34 1.37
CA GLU A 152 -27.70 20.08 1.34
C GLU A 152 -26.85 18.82 1.58
N VAL A 153 -25.78 18.95 2.41
CA VAL A 153 -24.95 17.82 2.80
C VAL A 153 -25.56 17.15 4.01
N PRO A 154 -25.91 15.84 3.93
CA PRO A 154 -26.46 15.13 5.08
C PRO A 154 -25.47 15.08 6.25
N ASP A 155 -25.97 15.21 7.46
CA ASP A 155 -25.19 15.01 8.67
C ASP A 155 -24.81 13.53 8.89
N ASN A 156 -23.79 13.30 9.69
CA ASN A 156 -23.40 11.97 10.19
C ASN A 156 -22.88 10.97 9.13
N ILE A 157 -22.57 11.39 7.90
CA ILE A 157 -22.03 10.49 6.86
C ILE A 157 -20.73 9.81 7.35
N THR A 158 -19.79 10.59 7.87
CA THR A 158 -18.49 10.07 8.35
C THR A 158 -18.67 9.06 9.49
N GLU A 159 -19.60 9.33 10.42
CA GLU A 159 -19.89 8.41 11.52
C GLU A 159 -20.53 7.11 11.01
N ALA A 160 -21.48 7.20 10.08
CA ALA A 160 -22.09 6.03 9.45
C ALA A 160 -21.05 5.17 8.69
N LEU A 161 -20.09 5.81 8.02
CA LEU A 161 -18.97 5.09 7.38
C LEU A 161 -18.08 4.42 8.41
N LYS A 162 -17.72 5.12 9.49
CA LYS A 162 -16.86 4.60 10.56
C LYS A 162 -17.39 3.31 11.17
N HIS A 163 -18.70 3.18 11.38
CA HIS A 163 -19.32 1.98 11.95
C HIS A 163 -19.12 0.71 11.12
N LYS A 164 -18.86 0.81 9.84
CA LYS A 164 -18.63 -0.34 8.96
C LYS A 164 -17.17 -0.52 8.53
N THR A 165 -16.24 0.22 9.16
CA THR A 165 -14.81 0.09 8.86
C THR A 165 -14.13 -1.00 9.68
N GLY A 166 -13.15 -1.65 9.07
CA GLY A 166 -12.20 -2.55 9.71
C GLY A 166 -10.80 -2.36 9.12
N VAL A 167 -9.80 -2.89 9.82
CA VAL A 167 -8.41 -2.92 9.33
C VAL A 167 -7.99 -4.36 9.10
N LEU A 168 -7.64 -4.67 7.86
CA LEU A 168 -7.14 -5.98 7.45
C LEU A 168 -6.00 -5.78 6.45
N PRO A 169 -4.73 -5.91 6.86
CA PRO A 169 -3.58 -5.64 6.03
C PRO A 169 -3.46 -6.55 4.81
N VAL A 170 -2.70 -6.10 3.82
CA VAL A 170 -2.17 -6.97 2.76
C VAL A 170 -1.09 -7.87 3.37
N ALA A 171 -1.18 -9.16 3.11
CA ALA A 171 -0.21 -10.12 3.60
C ALA A 171 1.15 -9.98 2.90
N ILE A 172 2.21 -10.24 3.65
CA ILE A 172 3.56 -10.39 3.11
C ILE A 172 4.04 -11.83 3.25
N ASN A 173 4.76 -12.30 2.25
CA ASN A 173 5.41 -13.61 2.31
C ASN A 173 6.77 -13.46 3.00
N PRO A 174 6.97 -14.05 4.20
CA PRO A 174 8.21 -13.89 4.95
C PRO A 174 9.41 -14.39 4.15
N ILE A 175 10.51 -13.64 4.25
CA ILE A 175 11.77 -14.04 3.64
C ILE A 175 12.60 -14.77 4.67
N LYS A 176 12.72 -16.10 4.52
CA LYS A 176 13.58 -16.90 5.42
C LYS A 176 15.01 -16.40 5.30
N ASN A 177 15.54 -15.92 6.41
CA ASN A 177 16.90 -15.38 6.47
C ASN A 177 17.89 -16.55 6.59
N SER A 178 18.53 -16.93 5.48
CA SER A 178 19.63 -17.89 5.44
C SER A 178 20.99 -17.23 5.14
N ALA A 179 20.98 -15.92 4.81
CA ALA A 179 22.20 -15.19 4.47
C ALA A 179 22.80 -14.51 5.70
N THR A 180 24.13 -14.41 5.74
CA THR A 180 24.82 -13.57 6.71
C THR A 180 24.43 -12.09 6.47
N LYS A 181 23.93 -11.42 7.48
CA LYS A 181 23.57 -9.99 7.42
C LYS A 181 24.82 -9.14 7.21
N ASN A 182 24.73 -8.24 6.25
CA ASN A 182 25.68 -7.14 6.11
C ASN A 182 25.11 -5.91 6.82
N THR A 183 25.57 -5.67 8.04
CA THR A 183 25.07 -4.58 8.89
C THR A 183 25.35 -3.20 8.32
N GLU A 184 26.29 -3.07 7.38
CA GLU A 184 26.65 -1.82 6.69
C GLU A 184 25.81 -1.60 5.42
N LEU A 185 25.00 -2.60 4.99
CA LEU A 185 24.20 -2.49 3.77
C LEU A 185 22.89 -1.77 4.03
N ILE A 186 22.78 -0.56 3.48
CA ILE A 186 21.55 0.25 3.45
C ILE A 186 20.79 -0.05 2.17
N LEU A 187 19.56 -0.48 2.33
CA LEU A 187 18.65 -0.84 1.24
C LEU A 187 17.65 0.29 0.97
N TRP A 188 17.57 0.71 -0.29
CA TRP A 188 16.49 1.50 -0.87
C TRP A 188 15.74 0.64 -1.89
N ASN A 189 14.52 0.24 -1.57
CA ASN A 189 13.68 -0.61 -2.43
C ASN A 189 12.36 0.05 -2.83
N HIS A 190 12.24 1.37 -2.70
CA HIS A 190 11.12 2.16 -3.16
C HIS A 190 11.25 2.56 -4.64
N ARG A 191 10.12 2.83 -5.30
CA ARG A 191 10.10 3.51 -6.59
C ARG A 191 10.76 4.88 -6.46
N TRP A 192 11.42 5.32 -7.52
CA TRP A 192 12.07 6.63 -7.55
C TRP A 192 11.08 7.72 -7.97
N GLU A 193 10.01 7.87 -7.21
CA GLU A 193 8.94 8.84 -7.45
C GLU A 193 8.91 9.90 -6.35
N TYR A 194 8.25 11.04 -6.63
CA TYR A 194 8.24 12.19 -5.73
C TYR A 194 7.64 11.88 -4.35
N ASP A 195 6.67 10.97 -4.29
CA ASP A 195 6.00 10.54 -3.07
C ASP A 195 6.91 9.73 -2.12
N LYS A 196 8.06 9.28 -2.60
CA LYS A 196 9.10 8.63 -1.80
C LYS A 196 10.22 9.57 -1.38
N ALA A 197 10.11 10.87 -1.74
CA ALA A 197 11.06 11.93 -1.40
C ALA A 197 12.54 11.51 -1.52
N PRO A 198 12.99 10.99 -2.68
CA PRO A 198 14.34 10.45 -2.83
C PRO A 198 15.46 11.49 -2.59
N GLN A 199 15.13 12.80 -2.70
CA GLN A 199 16.10 13.86 -2.41
C GLN A 199 16.49 13.89 -0.93
N VAL A 200 15.56 13.65 -0.02
CA VAL A 200 15.83 13.53 1.43
C VAL A 200 16.83 12.41 1.71
N PHE A 201 16.73 11.29 1.00
CA PHE A 201 17.68 10.19 1.11
C PHE A 201 19.06 10.57 0.57
N ALA A 202 19.13 11.17 -0.63
CA ALA A 202 20.39 11.61 -1.21
C ALA A 202 21.15 12.61 -0.31
N ASP A 203 20.42 13.58 0.24
CA ASP A 203 21.00 14.59 1.14
C ASP A 203 21.45 13.95 2.47
N ALA A 204 20.69 13.00 3.01
CA ALA A 204 21.09 12.26 4.21
C ALA A 204 22.36 11.43 3.99
N LEU A 205 22.54 10.80 2.83
CA LEU A 205 23.76 10.05 2.50
C LEU A 205 24.99 10.96 2.46
N ASN A 206 24.86 12.19 1.94
CA ASN A 206 25.94 13.17 1.93
C ASN A 206 26.35 13.60 3.35
N LEU A 207 25.38 13.71 4.26
CA LEU A 207 25.65 14.00 5.66
C LEU A 207 26.26 12.80 6.38
N LEU A 208 25.78 11.60 6.09
CA LEU A 208 26.27 10.34 6.65
C LEU A 208 27.73 10.09 6.27
N ASP A 209 28.13 10.36 5.03
CA ASP A 209 29.50 10.18 4.53
C ASP A 209 30.52 11.01 5.32
N LYS A 210 30.10 12.16 5.86
CA LYS A 210 30.94 13.00 6.72
C LYS A 210 31.14 12.43 8.13
N SER A 211 30.26 11.55 8.59
CA SER A 211 30.23 11.04 9.96
C SER A 211 30.55 9.55 10.08
N HIS A 212 30.47 8.81 8.98
CA HIS A 212 30.71 7.37 8.94
C HIS A 212 31.28 6.96 7.59
N SER A 213 32.42 6.24 7.60
CA SER A 213 33.13 5.88 6.38
C SER A 213 32.68 4.57 5.76
N ASP A 214 32.07 3.66 6.54
CA ASP A 214 31.82 2.28 6.10
C ASP A 214 30.31 1.97 6.01
N PHE A 215 29.74 2.23 4.82
CA PHE A 215 28.42 1.78 4.46
C PHE A 215 28.35 1.41 2.97
N GLN A 216 27.41 0.57 2.61
CA GLN A 216 27.12 0.12 1.25
C GLN A 216 25.66 0.40 0.89
N LEU A 217 25.38 0.51 -0.42
CA LEU A 217 24.06 0.85 -0.92
C LEU A 217 23.52 -0.21 -1.88
N ALA A 218 22.30 -0.68 -1.62
CA ALA A 218 21.50 -1.45 -2.54
C ALA A 218 20.30 -0.61 -3.00
N LEU A 219 20.29 -0.19 -4.26
CA LEU A 219 19.28 0.69 -4.87
C LEU A 219 18.44 -0.13 -5.86
N LEU A 220 17.32 -0.70 -5.39
CA LEU A 220 16.53 -1.71 -6.12
C LEU A 220 15.24 -1.17 -6.72
N GLY A 221 14.84 0.06 -6.41
CA GLY A 221 13.56 0.64 -6.77
C GLY A 221 13.34 0.77 -8.29
N GLU A 222 12.07 0.63 -8.70
CA GLU A 222 11.66 0.87 -10.08
C GLU A 222 11.92 2.34 -10.47
N ARG A 223 12.30 2.55 -11.73
CA ARG A 223 12.69 3.86 -12.25
C ARG A 223 11.72 4.33 -13.31
N SER A 224 11.45 5.63 -13.31
CA SER A 224 10.80 6.30 -14.43
C SER A 224 11.72 6.36 -15.66
N GLN A 225 11.17 6.68 -16.83
CA GLN A 225 11.94 6.87 -18.06
C GLN A 225 13.03 7.96 -17.90
N LYS A 226 12.71 9.04 -17.19
CA LYS A 226 13.69 10.07 -16.84
C LYS A 226 14.33 9.69 -15.51
N LYS A 227 15.67 9.62 -15.50
CA LYS A 227 16.43 9.35 -14.29
C LYS A 227 16.22 10.46 -13.26
N PRO A 228 15.85 10.16 -12.01
CA PRO A 228 15.65 11.16 -10.97
C PRO A 228 16.96 11.87 -10.58
N ASP A 229 16.88 13.16 -10.32
CA ASP A 229 18.06 13.98 -9.94
C ASP A 229 18.73 13.43 -8.67
N ALA A 230 17.97 13.00 -7.69
CA ALA A 230 18.47 12.36 -6.46
C ALA A 230 19.29 11.09 -6.75
N LEU A 231 18.87 10.26 -7.70
CA LEU A 231 19.62 9.08 -8.09
C LEU A 231 20.92 9.43 -8.80
N MET A 232 20.90 10.47 -9.67
CA MET A 232 22.11 10.96 -10.32
C MET A 232 23.12 11.50 -9.29
N GLN A 233 22.64 12.23 -8.29
CA GLN A 233 23.46 12.74 -7.17
C GLN A 233 24.12 11.60 -6.40
N ILE A 234 23.33 10.55 -6.02
CA ILE A 234 23.87 9.39 -5.30
C ILE A 234 24.93 8.65 -6.12
N GLU A 235 24.69 8.42 -7.40
CA GLU A 235 25.67 7.77 -8.28
C GLU A 235 26.94 8.58 -8.44
N GLN A 236 26.84 9.90 -8.54
CA GLN A 236 27.99 10.77 -8.68
C GLN A 236 28.84 10.81 -7.41
N GLN A 237 28.20 10.89 -6.25
CA GLN A 237 28.89 11.13 -4.97
C GLN A 237 29.26 9.84 -4.24
N HIS A 238 28.50 8.75 -4.43
CA HIS A 238 28.64 7.52 -3.68
C HIS A 238 28.86 6.27 -4.57
N SER A 239 29.37 6.43 -5.80
CA SER A 239 29.55 5.34 -6.77
C SER A 239 30.28 4.11 -6.20
N LYS A 240 31.31 4.32 -5.38
CA LYS A 240 32.13 3.26 -4.77
C LYS A 240 31.39 2.46 -3.67
N ARG A 241 30.28 3.01 -3.13
CA ARG A 241 29.48 2.40 -2.08
C ARG A 241 28.31 1.58 -2.63
N ILE A 242 27.97 1.79 -3.91
CA ILE A 242 26.83 1.15 -4.57
C ILE A 242 27.20 -0.27 -4.99
N ILE A 243 26.58 -1.28 -4.36
CA ILE A 243 26.77 -2.68 -4.75
C ILE A 243 25.77 -3.13 -5.82
N VAL A 244 24.60 -2.51 -5.88
CA VAL A 244 23.59 -2.73 -6.91
C VAL A 244 22.78 -1.45 -7.12
N ASN A 245 22.50 -1.13 -8.39
CA ASN A 245 21.72 0.03 -8.78
C ASN A 245 20.89 -0.26 -10.04
N GLN A 246 19.94 -1.18 -9.89
CA GLN A 246 19.05 -1.60 -10.99
C GLN A 246 17.85 -2.38 -10.48
N ARG A 247 16.81 -2.49 -11.32
CA ARG A 247 15.76 -3.49 -11.11
C ARG A 247 16.37 -4.89 -11.30
N VAL A 248 16.11 -5.76 -10.35
CA VAL A 248 16.63 -7.14 -10.35
C VAL A 248 15.48 -8.15 -10.46
N SER A 249 15.81 -9.42 -10.74
CA SER A 249 14.83 -10.51 -10.70
C SER A 249 14.30 -10.71 -9.28
N LYS A 250 13.13 -11.34 -9.14
CA LYS A 250 12.49 -11.62 -7.84
C LYS A 250 13.43 -12.37 -6.88
N ASN A 251 14.20 -13.34 -7.38
CA ASN A 251 15.14 -14.10 -6.55
C ASN A 251 16.30 -13.22 -6.05
N LYS A 252 16.88 -12.41 -6.93
CA LYS A 252 17.94 -11.47 -6.56
C LYS A 252 17.44 -10.38 -5.62
N TYR A 253 16.21 -9.91 -5.79
CA TYR A 253 15.56 -8.99 -4.86
C TYR A 253 15.51 -9.60 -3.45
N ARG A 254 15.02 -10.83 -3.31
CA ARG A 254 14.97 -11.54 -2.02
C ARG A 254 16.36 -11.73 -1.40
N GLU A 255 17.40 -12.03 -2.21
CA GLU A 255 18.77 -12.14 -1.74
C GLU A 255 19.27 -10.82 -1.15
N TYR A 256 19.04 -9.67 -1.81
CA TYR A 256 19.44 -8.37 -1.28
C TYR A 256 18.67 -8.01 -0.01
N LEU A 257 17.38 -8.31 0.07
CA LEU A 257 16.61 -8.10 1.29
C LEU A 257 17.17 -8.95 2.44
N ALA A 258 17.52 -10.21 2.17
CA ALA A 258 18.12 -11.11 3.16
C ALA A 258 19.49 -10.62 3.65
N GLN A 259 20.28 -9.96 2.81
CA GLN A 259 21.60 -9.41 3.16
C GLN A 259 21.53 -8.05 3.85
N ALA A 260 20.54 -7.22 3.55
CA ALA A 260 20.47 -5.85 4.04
C ALA A 260 20.41 -5.75 5.57
N GLY A 261 21.27 -4.92 6.16
CA GLY A 261 21.24 -4.59 7.57
C GLY A 261 20.19 -3.54 7.89
N ILE A 262 19.99 -2.57 7.00
CA ILE A 262 19.09 -1.43 7.20
C ILE A 262 18.17 -1.30 5.98
N ALA A 263 16.86 -1.14 6.21
CA ALA A 263 15.88 -0.76 5.21
C ALA A 263 15.43 0.68 5.48
N VAL A 264 15.62 1.58 4.49
CA VAL A 264 15.31 3.00 4.64
C VAL A 264 14.08 3.38 3.86
N SER A 265 13.22 4.22 4.47
CA SER A 265 12.15 4.93 3.78
C SER A 265 12.23 6.42 4.06
N THR A 266 11.98 7.23 3.02
CA THR A 266 11.80 8.68 3.12
C THR A 266 10.43 9.11 2.60
N ALA A 267 9.49 8.18 2.52
CA ALA A 267 8.18 8.40 1.94
C ALA A 267 7.43 9.54 2.64
N ILE A 268 6.79 10.39 1.84
CA ILE A 268 5.80 11.38 2.25
C ILE A 268 4.38 10.88 1.98
N HIS A 269 4.27 9.69 1.38
CA HIS A 269 3.01 9.02 1.13
C HIS A 269 3.22 7.50 1.10
N GLU A 270 2.56 6.81 2.02
CA GLU A 270 2.59 5.36 2.16
C GLU A 270 1.41 4.88 3.02
N PHE A 271 0.70 3.85 2.57
CA PHE A 271 -0.44 3.33 3.32
C PHE A 271 -0.13 2.07 4.13
N GLN A 272 0.80 1.23 3.68
CA GLN A 272 1.19 0.02 4.43
C GLN A 272 2.70 -0.24 4.42
N GLY A 273 3.46 0.30 3.48
CA GLY A 273 4.91 0.12 3.45
C GLY A 273 5.38 -1.31 3.19
N LEU A 274 4.73 -2.02 2.27
CA LEU A 274 5.01 -3.44 1.98
C LEU A 274 6.50 -3.71 1.74
N SER A 275 7.18 -2.83 1.00
CA SER A 275 8.61 -2.98 0.70
C SER A 275 9.50 -2.95 1.95
N VAL A 276 9.14 -2.11 2.94
CA VAL A 276 9.85 -2.06 4.22
C VAL A 276 9.51 -3.29 5.05
N LEU A 277 8.23 -3.68 5.13
CA LEU A 277 7.80 -4.89 5.84
C LEU A 277 8.50 -6.16 5.30
N GLU A 278 8.64 -6.29 3.97
CA GLU A 278 9.40 -7.39 3.35
C GLU A 278 10.87 -7.40 3.79
N ALA A 279 11.52 -6.23 3.81
CA ALA A 279 12.91 -6.12 4.24
C ALA A 279 13.08 -6.42 5.74
N VAL A 280 12.14 -5.96 6.57
CA VAL A 280 12.13 -6.25 8.02
C VAL A 280 11.87 -7.74 8.27
N SER A 281 10.95 -8.38 7.53
CA SER A 281 10.73 -9.83 7.61
C SER A 281 11.99 -10.64 7.28
N ALA A 282 12.86 -10.08 6.43
CA ALA A 282 14.17 -10.64 6.12
C ALA A 282 15.24 -10.32 7.19
N GLY A 283 14.91 -9.56 8.23
CA GLY A 283 15.78 -9.20 9.34
C GLY A 283 16.54 -7.87 9.17
N ALA A 284 16.14 -6.98 8.25
CA ALA A 284 16.69 -5.64 8.17
C ALA A 284 16.08 -4.73 9.25
N MET A 285 16.88 -3.85 9.86
CA MET A 285 16.40 -2.81 10.75
C MET A 285 15.70 -1.70 9.92
N PRO A 286 14.44 -1.34 10.22
CA PRO A 286 13.79 -0.23 9.53
C PRO A 286 14.32 1.12 10.03
N VAL A 287 14.49 2.08 9.10
CA VAL A 287 14.71 3.50 9.40
C VAL A 287 13.71 4.28 8.56
N VAL A 288 12.64 4.76 9.21
CA VAL A 288 11.44 5.26 8.54
C VAL A 288 11.00 6.61 9.12
N PRO A 289 10.22 7.44 8.39
CA PRO A 289 9.69 8.67 8.94
C PRO A 289 8.71 8.41 10.09
N ASP A 290 8.69 9.29 11.09
CA ASP A 290 7.72 9.30 12.19
C ASP A 290 6.38 9.85 11.71
N ASP A 291 5.77 9.17 10.74
CA ASP A 291 4.53 9.56 10.08
C ASP A 291 3.92 8.36 9.36
N LEU A 292 2.73 8.56 8.78
CA LEU A 292 2.05 7.59 7.92
C LEU A 292 1.76 6.27 8.67
N CYS A 293 1.71 5.17 7.93
CA CYS A 293 1.54 3.83 8.50
C CYS A 293 2.71 3.37 9.39
N TYR A 294 3.84 4.06 9.34
CA TYR A 294 5.01 3.67 10.12
C TYR A 294 4.85 3.92 11.62
N GLN A 295 3.96 4.85 12.02
CA GLN A 295 3.67 5.11 13.44
C GLN A 295 2.97 3.94 14.11
N GLU A 296 2.14 3.20 13.38
CA GLU A 296 1.46 2.00 13.91
C GLU A 296 2.31 0.73 13.80
N GLN A 297 3.33 0.72 12.93
CA GLN A 297 4.15 -0.46 12.65
C GLN A 297 5.43 -0.54 13.47
N TYR A 298 6.03 0.60 13.78
CA TYR A 298 7.38 0.66 14.33
C TYR A 298 7.47 1.56 15.55
N ALA A 299 8.23 1.13 16.57
CA ALA A 299 8.53 1.95 17.74
C ALA A 299 9.35 3.20 17.35
N GLU A 300 9.35 4.23 18.22
CA GLU A 300 10.04 5.51 18.01
C GLU A 300 11.55 5.32 17.75
N SER A 301 12.15 4.26 18.33
CA SER A 301 13.56 3.91 18.12
C SER A 301 13.93 3.67 16.65
N TYR A 302 12.98 3.33 15.79
CA TYR A 302 13.18 3.11 14.35
C TYR A 302 12.80 4.32 13.50
N ARG A 303 12.15 5.33 14.08
CA ARG A 303 11.57 6.45 13.36
C ARG A 303 12.44 7.70 13.46
N TYR A 304 12.37 8.57 12.46
CA TYR A 304 13.04 9.86 12.42
C TYR A 304 12.06 10.96 11.97
N SER A 305 12.37 12.23 12.26
CA SER A 305 11.52 13.39 11.90
C SER A 305 11.31 13.48 10.39
N PRO A 306 10.06 13.47 9.87
CA PRO A 306 9.73 13.42 8.45
C PRO A 306 10.37 14.55 7.66
N GLY A 307 10.86 14.24 6.45
CA GLY A 307 11.47 15.22 5.55
C GLY A 307 12.81 15.78 6.00
N ASN A 308 13.33 15.36 7.16
CA ASN A 308 14.56 15.89 7.75
C ASN A 308 15.76 14.99 7.44
N SER A 309 16.58 15.37 6.45
CA SER A 309 17.78 14.64 6.04
C SER A 309 18.84 14.52 7.13
N GLU A 310 18.97 15.54 8.01
CA GLU A 310 19.91 15.49 9.14
C GLU A 310 19.47 14.47 10.19
N ALA A 311 18.17 14.42 10.51
CA ALA A 311 17.61 13.44 11.43
C ALA A 311 17.78 12.01 10.86
N LEU A 312 17.54 11.82 9.57
CA LEU A 312 17.78 10.56 8.88
C LEU A 312 19.27 10.18 8.94
N ALA A 313 20.18 11.07 8.63
CA ALA A 313 21.62 10.80 8.68
C ALA A 313 22.09 10.40 10.08
N ARG A 314 21.60 11.10 11.13
CA ARG A 314 21.89 10.72 12.53
C ARG A 314 21.34 9.32 12.88
N LYS A 315 20.11 9.01 12.45
CA LYS A 315 19.49 7.70 12.69
C LYS A 315 20.29 6.59 11.98
N LEU A 316 20.66 6.78 10.71
CA LEU A 316 21.50 5.84 9.96
C LEU A 316 22.87 5.66 10.59
N SER A 317 23.54 6.74 10.99
CA SER A 317 24.84 6.65 11.68
C SER A 317 24.75 5.87 13.00
N GLY A 318 23.67 6.06 13.77
CA GLY A 318 23.38 5.30 14.96
C GLY A 318 23.18 3.80 14.68
N ALA A 319 22.38 3.49 13.66
CA ALA A 319 22.07 2.11 13.24
C ALA A 319 23.32 1.36 12.76
N LEU A 320 24.22 2.03 12.03
CA LEU A 320 25.48 1.45 11.56
C LEU A 320 26.46 1.16 12.70
N LYS A 321 26.52 2.02 13.72
CA LYS A 321 27.43 1.88 14.88
C LYS A 321 26.91 0.87 15.91
N SER A 322 25.61 0.83 16.11
CA SER A 322 24.96 0.02 17.13
C SER A 322 23.63 -0.51 16.59
N PRO A 323 23.65 -1.58 15.77
CA PRO A 323 22.45 -2.14 15.18
C PRO A 323 21.44 -2.57 16.27
N VAL A 324 20.20 -2.15 16.12
CA VAL A 324 19.08 -2.61 16.95
C VAL A 324 18.42 -3.80 16.24
N PRO A 325 18.02 -4.86 16.97
CA PRO A 325 17.28 -5.97 16.37
C PRO A 325 16.05 -5.49 15.60
N PRO A 326 15.71 -6.09 14.44
CA PRO A 326 14.50 -5.73 13.74
C PRO A 326 13.26 -6.04 14.59
N PRO A 327 12.19 -5.24 14.47
CA PRO A 327 10.93 -5.52 15.16
C PRO A 327 10.27 -6.78 14.59
N ASP A 328 9.42 -7.42 15.41
CA ASP A 328 8.56 -8.50 14.93
C ASP A 328 7.47 -7.96 14.01
N VAL A 329 7.40 -8.50 12.81
CA VAL A 329 6.40 -8.17 11.77
C VAL A 329 5.56 -9.39 11.39
N SER A 330 5.56 -10.44 12.21
CA SER A 330 4.85 -11.69 11.92
C SER A 330 3.33 -11.52 11.80
N CYS A 331 2.75 -10.52 12.45
CA CYS A 331 1.32 -10.22 12.36
C CYS A 331 0.87 -9.84 10.93
N TRP A 332 1.81 -9.48 10.02
CA TRP A 332 1.55 -9.22 8.60
C TRP A 332 1.85 -10.43 7.69
N TYR A 333 2.28 -11.59 8.24
CA TYR A 333 2.58 -12.77 7.44
C TYR A 333 1.31 -13.43 6.92
N GLU A 334 1.44 -14.07 5.74
CA GLU A 334 0.36 -14.79 5.07
C GLU A 334 -0.38 -15.73 6.02
N GLU A 335 0.33 -16.53 6.82
CA GLU A 335 -0.23 -17.49 7.78
C GLU A 335 -1.13 -16.86 8.85
N ASN A 336 -0.80 -15.65 9.32
CA ASN A 336 -1.55 -14.93 10.35
C ASN A 336 -2.74 -14.16 9.76
N LEU A 337 -2.61 -13.67 8.53
CA LEU A 337 -3.67 -12.93 7.85
C LEU A 337 -4.68 -13.85 7.15
N GLU A 338 -4.28 -15.07 6.77
CA GLU A 338 -5.19 -16.08 6.21
C GLU A 338 -6.39 -16.34 7.13
N VAL A 339 -6.18 -16.53 8.43
CA VAL A 339 -7.25 -16.76 9.40
C VAL A 339 -8.24 -15.60 9.42
N ARG A 340 -7.74 -14.36 9.43
CA ARG A 340 -8.56 -13.15 9.43
C ARG A 340 -9.33 -12.95 8.13
N TRP A 341 -8.72 -13.26 6.99
CA TRP A 341 -9.40 -13.23 5.69
C TRP A 341 -10.44 -14.34 5.57
N ALA A 342 -10.17 -15.55 6.12
CA ALA A 342 -11.15 -16.63 6.16
C ALA A 342 -12.42 -16.23 6.90
N GLU A 343 -12.31 -15.52 8.02
CA GLU A 343 -13.45 -15.00 8.77
C GLU A 343 -14.27 -14.02 7.94
N VAL A 344 -13.61 -13.08 7.26
CA VAL A 344 -14.26 -12.07 6.43
C VAL A 344 -14.98 -12.69 5.23
N LEU A 345 -14.35 -13.65 4.56
CA LEU A 345 -14.92 -14.27 3.35
C LEU A 345 -16.01 -15.32 3.63
N LYS A 346 -16.05 -15.89 4.84
CA LYS A 346 -17.07 -16.89 5.25
C LYS A 346 -18.35 -16.27 5.76
N MET A 347 -18.30 -15.01 6.17
CA MET A 347 -19.46 -14.31 6.72
C MET A 347 -20.07 -13.40 5.64
N PRO A 348 -21.16 -13.81 4.95
CA PRO A 348 -21.95 -12.81 4.26
C PRO A 348 -22.41 -11.81 5.31
N VAL A 349 -22.11 -10.54 5.10
CA VAL A 349 -22.54 -9.46 6.00
C VAL A 349 -24.07 -9.43 5.97
N LYS A 350 -24.70 -10.06 6.95
CA LYS A 350 -26.13 -9.90 7.17
C LYS A 350 -26.31 -8.55 7.86
N ASN A 351 -26.77 -7.57 7.13
CA ASN A 351 -27.30 -6.36 7.73
C ASN A 351 -28.45 -6.77 8.66
N SER A 352 -28.24 -6.59 9.97
CA SER A 352 -29.33 -6.52 10.91
C SER A 352 -30.16 -5.28 10.57
N THR A 353 -31.37 -5.50 10.04
CA THR A 353 -32.43 -4.52 9.86
C THR A 353 -32.78 -3.86 11.18
#